data_4afcf55740514ea47a24f79f55159ab0
#
_entry.id   4afcf55740514ea47a24f79f55159ab0
#
_cell.length_a   1.000
_cell.length_b   1.000
_cell.length_c   1.000
_cell.angle_alpha   90.00
_cell.angle_beta   90.00
_cell.angle_gamma   90.00
#
_symmetry.space_group_name_H-M   'P 1'
#
loop_
_entity.id
_entity.type
_entity.pdbx_description
1 polymer ?
#
loop_
_entity_poly.entity_id
_entity_poly.type
_entity_poly.pdbx_seq_one_letter_code
_entity_poly.pdbx_strand_id
1 'polypeptide(L)'
;MIAYTHKDFFMGFFMPTRKEPSINLPTSDRSSTGHKGERVEAGEATLGPIGIKFSGNAREYFGIWIVNLILTIVTLGVYSAWAKVRREIYFKNNTRIFDSSLGYHATGGQIFKGRLIAFVVLVVVNIISSIQPIFGIVMVPLFIALLPWILNSSLRFSARMTSFRNIRLNWHGTYWRTMWFLVIAPLVGLLTLGLLTPLISKHYYSYFVRSHSYGTTRFSANPKVSQFYLAFLLGGIIPTIVVGCAVIIILTILAELSGSSMIGSSQTIWAAIPMLIYVFVFSMAFIYAVMCRNIMMKSLTLENILTFDSQINPLKFVWISLSNLFLALLSLGLLLPWAKVRMYKYLSAVTFVTAIGNIDTFTDELNSNRSALGEAAADFEGVEVSI
;
A
#
# COMPACT_ATOMS: atom_id res chain seq x y z
N MET A 1 3.70 -9.87 9.53
CA MET A 1 4.61 -9.08 8.68
C MET A 1 4.05 -8.87 7.28
N ILE A 2 3.56 -9.91 6.59
CA ILE A 2 2.97 -9.85 5.22
C ILE A 2 1.73 -8.95 5.14
N ALA A 3 0.81 -9.00 6.12
CA ALA A 3 -0.37 -8.14 6.17
C ALA A 3 -0.05 -6.66 6.46
N TYR A 4 1.07 -6.39 7.14
CA TYR A 4 1.53 -5.04 7.45
C TYR A 4 2.17 -4.38 6.22
N THR A 5 2.94 -5.15 5.43
CA THR A 5 3.51 -4.72 4.14
C THR A 5 2.42 -4.46 3.10
N HIS A 6 1.33 -5.22 3.07
CA HIS A 6 0.26 -5.02 2.10
C HIS A 6 -0.54 -3.74 2.34
N LYS A 7 -0.86 -3.40 3.59
CA LYS A 7 -1.63 -2.20 3.91
C LYS A 7 -0.79 -0.92 3.81
N ASP A 8 0.46 -0.95 4.29
CA ASP A 8 1.41 0.17 4.17
C ASP A 8 2.00 0.24 2.76
N PHE A 9 2.12 -0.89 2.05
CA PHE A 9 2.50 -0.99 0.65
C PHE A 9 1.45 -0.34 -0.27
N PHE A 10 0.16 -0.52 0.01
CA PHE A 10 -0.94 0.11 -0.72
C PHE A 10 -1.28 1.52 -0.22
N MET A 11 -1.05 1.85 1.05
CA MET A 11 -1.11 3.25 1.48
C MET A 11 0.11 4.06 1.00
N GLY A 12 1.27 3.44 0.82
CA GLY A 12 2.37 3.98 0.03
C GLY A 12 2.06 4.07 -1.47
N PHE A 13 0.93 3.52 -1.92
CA PHE A 13 0.41 3.62 -3.28
C PHE A 13 0.06 5.07 -3.68
N PHE A 14 -0.33 5.91 -2.72
CA PHE A 14 -0.69 7.31 -2.94
C PHE A 14 0.38 8.31 -2.50
N MET A 15 1.67 7.92 -2.39
CA MET A 15 2.72 8.83 -1.91
C MET A 15 3.96 8.84 -2.80
N PRO A 16 4.35 9.98 -3.29
CA PRO A 16 5.46 10.26 -4.19
C PRO A 16 6.40 11.43 -3.79
N THR A 17 7.64 11.51 -4.30
CA THR A 17 8.60 12.62 -4.11
C THR A 17 9.43 13.03 -5.32
N ARG A 18 10.14 14.14 -5.17
CA ARG A 18 10.78 15.07 -6.11
C ARG A 18 12.28 14.88 -6.37
N LYS A 19 12.73 15.34 -7.59
CA LYS A 19 13.91 16.18 -7.81
C LYS A 19 13.57 17.28 -8.81
N GLU A 20 13.99 18.52 -8.50
CA GLU A 20 13.76 19.68 -9.36
C GLU A 20 14.63 19.66 -10.62
N PRO A 21 14.06 20.05 -11.77
CA PRO A 21 14.76 20.93 -12.69
C PRO A 21 14.34 22.38 -12.38
N SER A 22 15.33 23.24 -12.27
CA SER A 22 15.14 24.68 -12.23
C SER A 22 14.48 25.13 -13.53
N ILE A 23 13.21 25.50 -13.48
CA ILE A 23 12.53 26.15 -14.59
C ILE A 23 12.82 27.63 -14.44
N ASN A 24 13.72 28.15 -15.27
CA ASN A 24 13.82 29.58 -15.53
C ASN A 24 12.54 30.01 -16.24
N LEU A 25 11.65 30.68 -15.52
CA LEU A 25 10.54 31.41 -16.12
C LEU A 25 11.11 32.58 -16.91
N PRO A 26 10.80 32.74 -18.21
CA PRO A 26 11.12 33.95 -18.93
C PRO A 26 10.29 35.09 -18.33
N THR A 27 11.00 36.14 -17.89
CA THR A 27 10.41 37.43 -17.51
C THR A 27 9.67 38.01 -18.71
N SER A 28 8.37 38.21 -18.56
CA SER A 28 7.55 38.85 -19.56
C SER A 28 7.91 40.34 -19.64
N ASP A 29 8.67 40.76 -20.66
CA ASP A 29 8.72 42.14 -21.11
C ASP A 29 7.37 42.50 -21.72
N ARG A 30 6.67 43.45 -21.10
CA ARG A 30 5.50 44.11 -21.66
C ARG A 30 5.96 45.12 -22.71
N SER A 31 5.81 44.79 -23.98
CA SER A 31 5.67 45.82 -25.03
C SER A 31 4.44 45.48 -25.86
N SER A 32 3.50 46.40 -25.81
CA SER A 32 2.27 46.46 -26.57
C SER A 32 2.51 46.56 -28.06
N THR A 33 1.95 45.66 -28.86
CA THR A 33 1.45 45.98 -30.20
C THR A 33 0.39 44.95 -30.60
N GLY A 34 -0.78 45.43 -31.00
CA GLY A 34 -1.91 44.59 -31.36
C GLY A 34 -1.70 43.82 -32.65
N HIS A 35 -2.19 42.59 -32.68
CA HIS A 35 -2.64 41.95 -33.92
C HIS A 35 -3.78 40.96 -33.66
N LYS A 36 -4.64 40.91 -34.66
CA LYS A 36 -5.89 40.18 -34.82
C LYS A 36 -5.83 38.71 -34.41
N GLY A 37 -6.99 38.28 -33.86
CA GLY A 37 -7.43 36.94 -33.59
C GLY A 37 -6.88 35.77 -34.43
N GLU A 38 -6.07 34.98 -33.81
CA GLU A 38 -5.91 33.56 -34.07
C GLU A 38 -6.39 32.82 -32.82
N ARG A 39 -7.44 31.99 -32.99
CA ARG A 39 -7.83 31.00 -32.00
C ARG A 39 -6.65 30.05 -31.85
N VAL A 40 -5.79 30.29 -30.87
CA VAL A 40 -4.86 29.29 -30.40
C VAL A 40 -5.73 28.21 -29.75
N GLU A 41 -5.85 27.06 -30.43
CA GLU A 41 -6.28 25.83 -29.78
C GLU A 41 -5.42 25.68 -28.53
N ALA A 42 -6.04 25.69 -27.37
CA ALA A 42 -5.40 25.46 -26.10
C ALA A 42 -4.85 24.02 -26.11
N GLY A 43 -3.63 23.84 -26.59
CA GLY A 43 -2.91 22.58 -26.48
C GLY A 43 -2.89 22.21 -25.01
N GLU A 44 -3.40 21.01 -24.67
CA GLU A 44 -3.38 20.45 -23.34
C GLU A 44 -1.95 20.54 -22.78
N ALA A 45 -1.74 21.48 -21.85
CA ALA A 45 -0.44 21.66 -21.22
C ALA A 45 -0.17 20.45 -20.32
N THR A 46 0.46 19.44 -20.86
CA THR A 46 0.95 18.30 -20.09
C THR A 46 2.08 18.77 -19.17
N LEU A 47 1.79 18.87 -17.89
CA LEU A 47 2.85 19.01 -16.89
C LEU A 47 3.64 17.70 -16.87
N GLY A 48 4.94 17.77 -17.17
CA GLY A 48 5.81 16.60 -17.15
C GLY A 48 5.74 15.80 -15.83
N PRO A 49 6.29 14.59 -15.78
CA PRO A 49 6.21 13.73 -14.61
C PRO A 49 6.80 14.44 -13.39
N ILE A 50 5.96 14.77 -12.43
CA ILE A 50 6.35 15.41 -11.17
C ILE A 50 6.52 14.32 -10.12
N GLY A 51 7.71 14.23 -9.54
CA GLY A 51 7.95 13.38 -8.39
C GLY A 51 7.25 13.94 -7.15
N ILE A 52 6.92 13.12 -6.19
CA ILE A 52 6.31 13.54 -4.95
C ILE A 52 7.37 13.74 -3.87
N LYS A 53 7.19 14.78 -3.04
CA LYS A 53 8.13 15.18 -2.00
C LYS A 53 7.74 14.58 -0.66
N PHE A 54 8.69 13.92 0.01
CA PHE A 54 8.56 13.59 1.43
C PHE A 54 9.59 14.39 2.25
N SER A 55 9.12 15.29 3.08
CA SER A 55 9.95 16.18 3.89
C SER A 55 10.26 15.64 5.29
N GLY A 56 9.66 14.50 5.69
CA GLY A 56 9.81 13.93 7.03
C GLY A 56 11.24 13.52 7.37
N ASN A 57 11.62 13.72 8.64
CA ASN A 57 12.94 13.42 9.18
C ASN A 57 12.86 12.26 10.20
N ALA A 58 13.88 11.38 10.18
CA ALA A 58 13.95 10.24 11.09
C ALA A 58 14.08 10.66 12.57
N ARG A 59 14.80 11.75 12.87
CA ARG A 59 14.96 12.25 14.23
C ARG A 59 13.64 12.78 14.80
N GLU A 60 12.91 13.55 14.02
CA GLU A 60 11.60 14.06 14.40
C GLU A 60 10.59 12.92 14.62
N TYR A 61 10.55 11.98 13.68
CA TYR A 61 9.66 10.82 13.81
C TYR A 61 10.03 9.92 14.99
N PHE A 62 11.32 9.79 15.31
CA PHE A 62 11.77 9.05 16.51
C PHE A 62 11.19 9.67 17.79
N GLY A 63 11.20 11.01 17.93
CA GLY A 63 10.60 11.69 19.07
C GLY A 63 9.10 11.38 19.22
N ILE A 64 8.35 11.41 18.10
CA ILE A 64 6.93 11.04 18.10
C ILE A 64 6.75 9.56 18.47
N TRP A 65 7.59 8.69 17.92
CA TRP A 65 7.49 7.25 18.11
C TRP A 65 7.80 6.81 19.54
N ILE A 66 8.86 7.35 20.16
CA ILE A 66 9.27 6.96 21.52
C ILE A 66 8.20 7.37 22.56
N VAL A 67 7.63 8.57 22.43
CA VAL A 67 6.52 9.02 23.28
C VAL A 67 5.31 8.10 23.09
N ASN A 68 4.97 7.77 21.86
CA ASN A 68 3.86 6.86 21.57
C ASN A 68 4.11 5.44 22.10
N LEU A 69 5.36 4.97 22.08
CA LEU A 69 5.75 3.66 22.62
C LEU A 69 5.57 3.64 24.13
N ILE A 70 6.13 4.62 24.86
CA ILE A 70 6.04 4.73 26.30
C ILE A 70 4.56 4.80 26.74
N LEU A 71 3.78 5.69 26.13
CA LEU A 71 2.36 5.82 26.44
C LEU A 71 1.57 4.54 26.13
N THR A 72 1.94 3.82 25.10
CA THR A 72 1.29 2.52 24.76
C THR A 72 1.61 1.46 25.82
N ILE A 73 2.84 1.40 26.32
CA ILE A 73 3.25 0.48 27.39
C ILE A 73 2.55 0.83 28.68
N VAL A 74 2.61 2.09 29.12
CA VAL A 74 1.99 2.57 30.38
C VAL A 74 0.48 2.36 30.38
N THR A 75 -0.19 2.51 29.24
CA THR A 75 -1.65 2.32 29.12
C THR A 75 -2.04 0.88 28.72
N LEU A 76 -1.15 -0.10 28.84
CA LEU A 76 -1.37 -1.50 28.46
C LEU A 76 -1.97 -1.66 27.05
N GLY A 77 -1.51 -0.84 26.11
CA GLY A 77 -1.94 -0.90 24.70
C GLY A 77 -3.13 0.00 24.34
N VAL A 78 -3.85 0.57 25.28
CA VAL A 78 -5.00 1.47 25.01
C VAL A 78 -4.59 2.66 24.15
N TYR A 79 -3.47 3.31 24.47
CA TYR A 79 -2.97 4.47 23.72
C TYR A 79 -2.56 4.14 22.27
N SER A 80 -2.39 2.88 21.90
CA SER A 80 -1.98 2.46 20.54
C SER A 80 -2.91 2.97 19.43
N ALA A 81 -4.16 3.32 19.74
CA ALA A 81 -5.10 3.92 18.79
C ALA A 81 -4.70 5.37 18.45
N TRP A 82 -4.35 6.17 19.45
CA TRP A 82 -3.85 7.56 19.27
C TRP A 82 -2.46 7.58 18.63
N ALA A 83 -1.58 6.65 19.05
CA ALA A 83 -0.27 6.45 18.43
C ALA A 83 -0.38 6.20 16.91
N LYS A 84 -1.37 5.40 16.48
CA LYS A 84 -1.65 5.18 15.05
C LYS A 84 -2.03 6.49 14.35
N VAL A 85 -2.93 7.29 14.93
CA VAL A 85 -3.35 8.58 14.34
C VAL A 85 -2.16 9.53 14.20
N ARG A 86 -1.36 9.72 15.26
CA ARG A 86 -0.16 10.58 15.23
C ARG A 86 0.82 10.13 14.13
N ARG A 87 1.02 8.82 13.97
CA ARG A 87 1.87 8.27 12.91
C ARG A 87 1.32 8.61 11.53
N GLU A 88 0.04 8.35 11.26
CA GLU A 88 -0.58 8.62 9.96
C GLU A 88 -0.55 10.11 9.62
N ILE A 89 -0.84 10.99 10.59
CA ILE A 89 -0.75 12.45 10.42
C ILE A 89 0.68 12.84 10.03
N TYR A 90 1.69 12.34 10.76
CA TYR A 90 3.08 12.68 10.47
C TYR A 90 3.47 12.33 9.04
N PHE A 91 3.23 11.09 8.61
CA PHE A 91 3.63 10.67 7.27
C PHE A 91 2.84 11.39 6.18
N LYS A 92 1.53 11.58 6.33
CA LYS A 92 0.68 12.21 5.32
C LYS A 92 0.94 13.70 5.20
N ASN A 93 1.05 14.42 6.30
CA ASN A 93 1.32 15.87 6.27
C ASN A 93 2.71 16.20 5.69
N ASN A 94 3.69 15.29 5.90
CA ASN A 94 5.03 15.43 5.31
C ASN A 94 5.11 14.92 3.87
N THR A 95 3.99 14.46 3.28
CA THR A 95 3.92 14.01 1.88
C THR A 95 3.18 15.05 1.05
N ARG A 96 3.83 15.62 0.03
CA ARG A 96 3.26 16.63 -0.87
C ARG A 96 3.17 16.12 -2.29
N ILE A 97 2.03 16.36 -2.93
CA ILE A 97 1.73 16.11 -4.34
C ILE A 97 1.34 17.46 -4.95
N PHE A 98 1.98 17.91 -6.03
CA PHE A 98 1.72 19.21 -6.62
C PHE A 98 1.66 20.33 -5.55
N ASP A 99 2.66 20.33 -4.65
CA ASP A 99 2.81 21.25 -3.51
C ASP A 99 1.68 21.21 -2.45
N SER A 100 0.67 20.36 -2.60
CA SER A 100 -0.37 20.13 -1.62
C SER A 100 -0.06 18.89 -0.77
N SER A 101 -0.27 18.96 0.56
CA SER A 101 -0.09 17.82 1.47
C SER A 101 -1.32 16.92 1.49
N LEU A 102 -1.10 15.65 1.87
CA LEU A 102 -2.20 14.73 2.19
C LEU A 102 -2.72 15.01 3.60
N GLY A 103 -4.04 15.05 3.76
CA GLY A 103 -4.71 15.17 5.05
C GLY A 103 -5.07 13.81 5.66
N TYR A 104 -5.13 13.74 7.02
CA TYR A 104 -5.67 12.59 7.73
C TYR A 104 -6.60 13.05 8.86
N HIS A 105 -7.85 12.58 8.83
CA HIS A 105 -8.94 13.12 9.66
C HIS A 105 -9.48 12.14 10.71
N ALA A 106 -8.86 10.95 10.89
CA ALA A 106 -9.31 10.01 11.90
C ALA A 106 -8.93 10.48 13.31
N THR A 107 -9.79 10.18 14.27
CA THR A 107 -9.53 10.40 15.70
C THR A 107 -9.10 9.10 16.38
N GLY A 108 -8.32 9.22 17.47
CA GLY A 108 -7.91 8.06 18.28
C GLY A 108 -9.11 7.30 18.86
N GLY A 109 -10.16 8.03 19.28
CA GLY A 109 -11.37 7.43 19.82
C GLY A 109 -12.13 6.55 18.83
N GLN A 110 -12.20 6.95 17.55
CA GLN A 110 -12.82 6.13 16.50
C GLN A 110 -12.07 4.79 16.31
N ILE A 111 -10.75 4.84 16.30
CA ILE A 111 -9.92 3.64 16.17
C ILE A 111 -10.02 2.78 17.44
N PHE A 112 -10.03 3.40 18.61
CA PHE A 112 -10.15 2.70 19.88
C PHE A 112 -11.47 1.95 20.02
N LYS A 113 -12.60 2.57 19.69
CA LYS A 113 -13.92 1.91 19.71
C LYS A 113 -13.92 0.63 18.87
N GLY A 114 -13.41 0.67 17.64
CA GLY A 114 -13.33 -0.52 16.78
C GLY A 114 -12.42 -1.63 17.36
N ARG A 115 -11.29 -1.26 17.98
CA ARG A 115 -10.40 -2.22 18.64
C ARG A 115 -11.01 -2.83 19.91
N LEU A 116 -11.71 -2.02 20.69
CA LEU A 116 -12.37 -2.47 21.91
C LEU A 116 -13.44 -3.53 21.58
N ILE A 117 -14.27 -3.27 20.56
CA ILE A 117 -15.28 -4.25 20.11
C ILE A 117 -14.59 -5.55 19.68
N ALA A 118 -13.54 -5.47 18.85
CA ALA A 118 -12.81 -6.66 18.41
C ALA A 118 -12.17 -7.41 19.60
N PHE A 119 -11.62 -6.70 20.57
CA PHE A 119 -11.04 -7.29 21.78
C PHE A 119 -12.09 -8.02 22.62
N VAL A 120 -13.23 -7.40 22.88
CA VAL A 120 -14.33 -8.01 23.64
C VAL A 120 -14.83 -9.28 22.94
N VAL A 121 -15.03 -9.23 21.63
CA VAL A 121 -15.44 -10.41 20.84
C VAL A 121 -14.40 -11.53 20.97
N LEU A 122 -13.09 -11.22 20.83
CA LEU A 122 -12.03 -12.21 21.00
C LEU A 122 -12.02 -12.83 22.40
N VAL A 123 -12.17 -12.03 23.45
CA VAL A 123 -12.23 -12.52 24.84
C VAL A 123 -13.42 -13.46 25.04
N VAL A 124 -14.61 -13.06 24.61
CA VAL A 124 -15.83 -13.88 24.71
C VAL A 124 -15.66 -15.21 23.98
N VAL A 125 -15.15 -15.17 22.75
CA VAL A 125 -14.88 -16.40 21.96
C VAL A 125 -13.88 -17.31 22.66
N ASN A 126 -12.78 -16.75 23.23
CA ASN A 126 -11.81 -17.55 23.98
C ASN A 126 -12.41 -18.20 25.23
N ILE A 127 -13.20 -17.47 26.01
CA ILE A 127 -13.87 -18.01 27.21
C ILE A 127 -14.79 -19.16 26.83
N ILE A 128 -15.65 -18.99 25.81
CA ILE A 128 -16.58 -20.05 25.38
C ILE A 128 -15.82 -21.27 24.84
N SER A 129 -14.75 -21.02 24.03
CA SER A 129 -13.92 -22.13 23.51
C SER A 129 -13.14 -22.87 24.59
N SER A 130 -12.84 -22.26 25.71
CA SER A 130 -12.20 -22.91 26.86
C SER A 130 -13.17 -23.86 27.60
N ILE A 131 -14.47 -23.56 27.60
CA ILE A 131 -15.51 -24.40 28.21
C ILE A 131 -15.91 -25.55 27.28
N GLN A 132 -16.02 -25.23 25.98
CA GLN A 132 -16.45 -26.18 24.94
C GLN A 132 -15.49 -26.12 23.74
N PRO A 133 -14.48 -27.02 23.66
CA PRO A 133 -13.45 -26.96 22.60
C PRO A 133 -14.02 -27.08 21.17
N ILE A 134 -15.15 -27.81 20.99
CA ILE A 134 -15.82 -27.91 19.70
C ILE A 134 -16.27 -26.54 19.16
N PHE A 135 -16.57 -25.60 20.06
CA PHE A 135 -16.95 -24.24 19.69
C PHE A 135 -15.82 -23.51 18.99
N GLY A 136 -14.56 -23.73 19.40
CA GLY A 136 -13.38 -23.18 18.72
C GLY A 136 -13.27 -23.61 17.26
N ILE A 137 -13.59 -24.89 16.97
CA ILE A 137 -13.60 -25.44 15.60
C ILE A 137 -14.67 -24.77 14.74
N VAL A 138 -15.86 -24.52 15.28
CA VAL A 138 -16.97 -23.85 14.57
C VAL A 138 -16.66 -22.39 14.34
N MET A 139 -15.90 -21.75 15.24
CA MET A 139 -15.53 -20.33 15.11
C MET A 139 -14.55 -20.07 13.98
N VAL A 140 -13.70 -21.02 13.58
CA VAL A 140 -12.72 -20.82 12.49
C VAL A 140 -13.40 -20.45 11.17
N PRO A 141 -14.37 -21.21 10.62
CA PRO A 141 -15.05 -20.82 9.39
C PRO A 141 -15.83 -19.50 9.53
N LEU A 142 -16.40 -19.22 10.72
CA LEU A 142 -17.06 -17.96 10.98
C LEU A 142 -16.07 -16.76 10.89
N PHE A 143 -14.89 -16.89 11.49
CA PHE A 143 -13.86 -15.85 11.37
C PHE A 143 -13.41 -15.67 9.93
N ILE A 144 -13.22 -16.76 9.17
CA ILE A 144 -12.87 -16.69 7.74
C ILE A 144 -13.97 -15.94 6.97
N ALA A 145 -15.24 -16.21 7.24
CA ALA A 145 -16.37 -15.51 6.62
C ALA A 145 -16.43 -14.02 7.01
N LEU A 146 -16.02 -13.64 8.22
CA LEU A 146 -16.01 -12.25 8.67
C LEU A 146 -14.83 -11.44 8.10
N LEU A 147 -13.71 -12.08 7.73
CA LEU A 147 -12.51 -11.39 7.23
C LEU A 147 -12.78 -10.42 6.07
N PRO A 148 -13.55 -10.75 5.01
CA PRO A 148 -13.82 -9.82 3.92
C PRO A 148 -14.58 -8.58 4.37
N TRP A 149 -15.52 -8.73 5.29
CA TRP A 149 -16.29 -7.61 5.85
C TRP A 149 -15.38 -6.69 6.68
N ILE A 150 -14.55 -7.25 7.56
CA ILE A 150 -13.57 -6.51 8.38
C ILE A 150 -12.60 -5.74 7.49
N LEU A 151 -12.07 -6.40 6.44
CA LEU A 151 -11.12 -5.78 5.52
C LEU A 151 -11.77 -4.62 4.75
N ASN A 152 -12.95 -4.83 4.15
CA ASN A 152 -13.68 -3.78 3.44
C ASN A 152 -14.03 -2.59 4.36
N SER A 153 -14.47 -2.86 5.59
CA SER A 153 -14.75 -1.80 6.58
C SER A 153 -13.50 -1.01 6.97
N SER A 154 -12.37 -1.70 7.15
CA SER A 154 -11.08 -1.08 7.44
C SER A 154 -10.55 -0.23 6.27
N LEU A 155 -10.69 -0.71 5.03
CA LEU A 155 -10.29 0.02 3.82
C LEU A 155 -11.19 1.24 3.60
N ARG A 156 -12.50 1.09 3.76
CA ARG A 156 -13.47 2.19 3.67
C ARG A 156 -13.18 3.27 4.70
N PHE A 157 -12.96 2.90 5.95
CA PHE A 157 -12.56 3.84 7.00
C PHE A 157 -11.26 4.55 6.64
N SER A 158 -10.23 3.81 6.24
CA SER A 158 -8.92 4.37 5.91
C SER A 158 -8.97 5.33 4.72
N ALA A 159 -9.73 4.98 3.67
CA ALA A 159 -9.93 5.83 2.50
C ALA A 159 -10.65 7.14 2.89
N ARG A 160 -11.79 7.06 3.57
CA ARG A 160 -12.57 8.22 4.00
C ARG A 160 -11.80 9.18 4.93
N MET A 161 -10.88 8.65 5.74
CA MET A 161 -10.04 9.46 6.63
C MET A 161 -8.84 10.09 5.92
N THR A 162 -8.62 9.79 4.66
CA THR A 162 -7.54 10.37 3.86
C THR A 162 -8.12 11.36 2.86
N SER A 163 -7.54 12.56 2.80
CA SER A 163 -7.90 13.58 1.81
C SER A 163 -6.67 14.10 1.07
N PHE A 164 -6.91 14.58 -0.15
CA PHE A 164 -5.97 15.37 -0.92
C PHE A 164 -6.69 16.61 -1.42
N ARG A 165 -6.12 17.81 -1.27
CA ARG A 165 -6.78 19.07 -1.62
C ARG A 165 -8.22 19.15 -1.10
N ASN A 166 -8.45 18.74 0.14
CA ASN A 166 -9.74 18.69 0.82
C ASN A 166 -10.79 17.70 0.28
N ILE A 167 -10.48 16.96 -0.80
CA ILE A 167 -11.34 15.90 -1.34
C ILE A 167 -10.96 14.56 -0.72
N ARG A 168 -11.93 13.83 -0.18
CA ARG A 168 -11.71 12.54 0.46
C ARG A 168 -11.64 11.40 -0.55
N LEU A 169 -10.82 10.40 -0.24
CA LEU A 169 -10.83 9.13 -0.94
C LEU A 169 -11.99 8.26 -0.44
N ASN A 170 -12.52 7.40 -1.31
CA ASN A 170 -13.53 6.40 -0.96
C ASN A 170 -13.13 5.00 -1.40
N TRP A 171 -13.75 3.98 -0.76
CA TRP A 171 -13.59 2.57 -1.08
C TRP A 171 -14.96 1.94 -1.39
N HIS A 172 -15.06 1.27 -2.54
CA HIS A 172 -16.28 0.66 -3.06
C HIS A 172 -16.17 -0.88 -3.22
N GLY A 173 -15.23 -1.49 -2.51
CA GLY A 173 -15.06 -2.94 -2.57
C GLY A 173 -16.28 -3.70 -2.04
N THR A 174 -16.61 -4.82 -2.70
CA THR A 174 -17.75 -5.67 -2.35
C THR A 174 -17.31 -6.89 -1.56
N TYR A 175 -18.18 -7.41 -0.69
CA TYR A 175 -17.90 -8.58 0.15
C TYR A 175 -17.42 -9.78 -0.67
N TRP A 176 -18.18 -10.21 -1.69
CA TRP A 176 -17.89 -11.41 -2.47
C TRP A 176 -16.59 -11.35 -3.27
N ARG A 177 -16.28 -10.19 -3.84
CA ARG A 177 -14.99 -10.00 -4.54
C ARG A 177 -13.82 -10.01 -3.57
N THR A 178 -14.00 -9.43 -2.39
CA THR A 178 -12.96 -9.47 -1.35
C THR A 178 -12.80 -10.89 -0.81
N MET A 179 -13.90 -11.63 -0.61
CA MET A 179 -13.88 -13.06 -0.23
C MET A 179 -13.11 -13.90 -1.26
N TRP A 180 -13.39 -13.67 -2.56
CA TRP A 180 -12.65 -14.34 -3.63
C TRP A 180 -11.14 -14.12 -3.51
N PHE A 181 -10.69 -12.85 -3.45
CA PHE A 181 -9.25 -12.54 -3.43
C PHE A 181 -8.55 -12.86 -2.10
N LEU A 182 -9.27 -12.82 -0.99
CA LEU A 182 -8.66 -13.03 0.32
C LEU A 182 -8.59 -14.52 0.70
N VAL A 183 -9.58 -15.32 0.30
CA VAL A 183 -9.72 -16.72 0.73
C VAL A 183 -9.58 -17.67 -0.45
N ILE A 184 -10.38 -17.49 -1.50
CA ILE A 184 -10.47 -18.49 -2.58
C ILE A 184 -9.24 -18.41 -3.51
N ALA A 185 -8.84 -17.24 -3.92
CA ALA A 185 -7.73 -17.07 -4.87
C ALA A 185 -6.37 -17.60 -4.34
N PRO A 186 -5.99 -17.42 -3.07
CA PRO A 186 -4.80 -18.08 -2.52
C PRO A 186 -4.86 -19.59 -2.56
N LEU A 187 -6.04 -20.19 -2.29
CA LEU A 187 -6.23 -21.64 -2.39
C LEU A 187 -6.10 -22.14 -3.84
N VAL A 188 -6.69 -21.41 -4.79
CA VAL A 188 -6.51 -21.70 -6.23
C VAL A 188 -5.05 -21.56 -6.64
N GLY A 189 -4.35 -20.55 -6.14
CA GLY A 189 -2.92 -20.37 -6.35
C GLY A 189 -2.10 -21.55 -5.83
N LEU A 190 -2.43 -22.04 -4.63
CA LEU A 190 -1.78 -23.20 -4.02
C LEU A 190 -2.05 -24.48 -4.81
N LEU A 191 -3.32 -24.75 -5.16
CA LEU A 191 -3.71 -25.93 -5.94
C LEU A 191 -3.06 -25.99 -7.32
N THR A 192 -2.76 -24.83 -7.90
CA THR A 192 -2.08 -24.74 -9.21
C THR A 192 -0.55 -24.60 -9.09
N LEU A 193 0.02 -24.92 -7.94
CA LEU A 193 1.45 -24.76 -7.66
C LEU A 193 1.98 -23.36 -8.01
N GLY A 194 1.14 -22.34 -7.84
CA GLY A 194 1.50 -20.96 -8.13
C GLY A 194 1.36 -20.51 -9.59
N LEU A 195 1.04 -21.39 -10.53
CA LEU A 195 0.98 -21.06 -11.97
C LEU A 195 -0.09 -20.00 -12.30
N LEU A 196 -1.19 -19.96 -11.55
CA LEU A 196 -2.24 -18.95 -11.72
C LEU A 196 -1.99 -17.68 -10.92
N THR A 197 -0.95 -17.61 -10.11
CA THR A 197 -0.62 -16.42 -9.29
C THR A 197 -0.51 -15.12 -10.10
N PRO A 198 0.11 -15.06 -11.29
CA PRO A 198 0.16 -13.85 -12.09
C PRO A 198 -1.22 -13.37 -12.56
N LEU A 199 -2.09 -14.29 -12.96
CA LEU A 199 -3.46 -13.99 -13.38
C LEU A 199 -4.28 -13.47 -12.18
N ILE A 200 -4.19 -14.14 -11.04
CA ILE A 200 -4.83 -13.73 -9.78
C ILE A 200 -4.34 -12.34 -9.37
N SER A 201 -3.02 -12.10 -9.42
CA SER A 201 -2.42 -10.82 -9.07
C SER A 201 -2.94 -9.69 -9.95
N LYS A 202 -2.98 -9.88 -11.29
CA LYS A 202 -3.57 -8.88 -12.20
C LYS A 202 -4.99 -8.50 -11.79
N HIS A 203 -5.86 -9.49 -11.57
CA HIS A 203 -7.26 -9.25 -11.23
C HIS A 203 -7.41 -8.62 -9.84
N TYR A 204 -6.61 -9.05 -8.86
CA TYR A 204 -6.57 -8.48 -7.52
C TYR A 204 -6.17 -7.00 -7.53
N TYR A 205 -5.05 -6.66 -8.18
CA TYR A 205 -4.59 -5.27 -8.26
C TYR A 205 -5.58 -4.39 -9.04
N SER A 206 -6.16 -4.90 -10.14
CA SER A 206 -7.17 -4.17 -10.90
C SER A 206 -8.45 -3.95 -10.08
N TYR A 207 -8.91 -4.96 -9.33
CA TYR A 207 -10.04 -4.82 -8.41
C TYR A 207 -9.75 -3.77 -7.33
N PHE A 208 -8.57 -3.85 -6.71
CA PHE A 208 -8.17 -2.94 -5.65
C PHE A 208 -8.16 -1.48 -6.13
N VAL A 209 -7.57 -1.22 -7.28
CA VAL A 209 -7.51 0.13 -7.86
C VAL A 209 -8.90 0.65 -8.22
N ARG A 210 -9.66 -0.12 -8.99
CA ARG A 210 -11.02 0.28 -9.43
C ARG A 210 -12.01 0.43 -8.29
N SER A 211 -11.73 -0.15 -7.12
CA SER A 211 -12.53 0.02 -5.91
C SER A 211 -12.22 1.31 -5.16
N HIS A 212 -11.15 2.02 -5.50
CA HIS A 212 -10.88 3.35 -4.94
C HIS A 212 -11.47 4.44 -5.83
N SER A 213 -11.91 5.53 -5.20
CA SER A 213 -12.29 6.77 -5.89
C SER A 213 -11.70 7.99 -5.18
N TYR A 214 -11.49 9.05 -5.93
CA TYR A 214 -11.14 10.37 -5.46
C TYR A 214 -12.36 11.28 -5.64
N GLY A 215 -13.01 11.63 -4.54
CA GLY A 215 -14.35 12.18 -4.60
C GLY A 215 -15.33 11.22 -5.27
N THR A 216 -15.94 11.65 -6.36
CA THR A 216 -16.87 10.87 -7.20
C THR A 216 -16.16 10.05 -8.28
N THR A 217 -14.95 10.45 -8.67
CA THR A 217 -14.19 9.88 -9.79
C THR A 217 -13.44 8.61 -9.39
N ARG A 218 -13.62 7.53 -10.15
CA ARG A 218 -12.98 6.23 -9.88
C ARG A 218 -11.63 6.12 -10.58
N PHE A 219 -10.68 5.52 -9.89
CA PHE A 219 -9.43 5.10 -10.51
C PHE A 219 -9.67 3.97 -11.49
N SER A 220 -8.94 3.97 -12.60
CA SER A 220 -8.94 2.90 -13.57
C SER A 220 -7.53 2.34 -13.77
N ALA A 221 -7.45 1.05 -14.10
CA ALA A 221 -6.22 0.41 -14.47
C ALA A 221 -6.50 -0.83 -15.32
N ASN A 222 -5.71 -1.03 -16.37
CA ASN A 222 -5.82 -2.18 -17.25
C ASN A 222 -4.44 -2.72 -17.66
N PRO A 223 -3.69 -3.30 -16.72
CA PRO A 223 -2.38 -3.86 -17.02
C PRO A 223 -2.52 -5.14 -17.85
N LYS A 224 -1.48 -5.42 -18.68
CA LYS A 224 -1.42 -6.66 -19.49
C LYS A 224 -1.05 -7.85 -18.60
N VAL A 225 -1.72 -8.99 -18.79
CA VAL A 225 -1.44 -10.25 -18.04
C VAL A 225 -0.01 -10.72 -18.26
N SER A 226 0.50 -10.60 -19.50
CA SER A 226 1.86 -11.02 -19.86
C SER A 226 2.95 -10.37 -19.00
N GLN A 227 2.75 -9.12 -18.58
CA GLN A 227 3.69 -8.42 -17.70
C GLN A 227 3.76 -9.07 -16.30
N PHE A 228 2.64 -9.57 -15.78
CA PHE A 228 2.61 -10.28 -14.50
C PHE A 228 3.29 -11.66 -14.59
N TYR A 229 3.13 -12.39 -15.73
CA TYR A 229 3.85 -13.62 -15.95
C TYR A 229 5.36 -13.39 -16.10
N LEU A 230 5.77 -12.33 -16.80
CA LEU A 230 7.17 -11.94 -16.88
C LEU A 230 7.73 -11.57 -15.48
N ALA A 231 6.95 -10.80 -14.70
CA ALA A 231 7.33 -10.46 -13.33
C ALA A 231 7.44 -11.72 -12.44
N PHE A 232 6.56 -12.71 -12.62
CA PHE A 232 6.60 -13.97 -11.88
C PHE A 232 7.82 -14.80 -12.24
N LEU A 233 8.18 -14.85 -13.51
CA LEU A 233 9.39 -15.52 -13.98
C LEU A 233 10.66 -14.85 -13.41
N LEU A 234 10.79 -13.53 -13.61
CA LEU A 234 11.98 -12.76 -13.21
C LEU A 234 12.06 -12.52 -11.69
N GLY A 235 10.94 -12.34 -11.03
CA GLY A 235 10.88 -11.98 -9.59
C GLY A 235 10.60 -13.16 -8.66
N GLY A 236 10.11 -14.28 -9.17
CA GLY A 236 9.79 -15.48 -8.40
C GLY A 236 10.68 -16.67 -8.79
N ILE A 237 10.52 -17.19 -10.01
CA ILE A 237 11.13 -18.45 -10.42
C ILE A 237 12.66 -18.34 -10.54
N ILE A 238 13.16 -17.37 -11.31
CA ILE A 238 14.60 -17.24 -11.55
C ILE A 238 15.39 -17.01 -10.26
N PRO A 239 15.04 -16.07 -9.36
CA PRO A 239 15.73 -15.91 -8.09
C PRO A 239 15.70 -17.17 -7.23
N THR A 240 14.60 -17.92 -7.24
CA THR A 240 14.46 -19.16 -6.49
C THR A 240 15.42 -20.23 -7.01
N ILE A 241 15.52 -20.39 -8.33
CA ILE A 241 16.46 -21.35 -8.94
C ILE A 241 17.91 -20.94 -8.64
N VAL A 242 18.28 -19.67 -8.87
CA VAL A 242 19.64 -19.17 -8.66
C VAL A 242 20.09 -19.34 -7.21
N VAL A 243 19.27 -18.87 -6.27
CA VAL A 243 19.59 -19.00 -4.84
C VAL A 243 19.54 -20.46 -4.39
N GLY A 244 18.59 -21.24 -4.88
CA GLY A 244 18.46 -22.67 -4.60
C GLY A 244 19.70 -23.46 -5.05
N CYS A 245 20.16 -23.23 -6.28
CA CYS A 245 21.41 -23.85 -6.77
C CYS A 245 22.63 -23.44 -5.93
N ALA A 246 22.73 -22.14 -5.59
CA ALA A 246 23.83 -21.64 -4.75
C ALA A 246 23.83 -22.31 -3.36
N VAL A 247 22.66 -22.44 -2.75
CA VAL A 247 22.51 -23.12 -1.44
C VAL A 247 22.91 -24.59 -1.53
N ILE A 248 22.45 -25.31 -2.56
CA ILE A 248 22.84 -26.73 -2.77
C ILE A 248 24.33 -26.86 -2.91
N ILE A 249 24.96 -26.00 -3.72
CA ILE A 249 26.44 -26.00 -3.90
C ILE A 249 27.16 -25.75 -2.57
N ILE A 250 26.71 -24.75 -1.80
CA ILE A 250 27.32 -24.45 -0.49
C ILE A 250 27.19 -25.63 0.48
N LEU A 251 26.00 -26.24 0.55
CA LEU A 251 25.75 -27.38 1.42
C LEU A 251 26.65 -28.59 1.01
N THR A 252 26.83 -28.82 -0.29
CA THR A 252 27.72 -29.88 -0.81
C THR A 252 29.16 -29.63 -0.39
N ILE A 253 29.67 -28.41 -0.57
CA ILE A 253 31.04 -28.05 -0.19
C ILE A 253 31.24 -28.21 1.33
N LEU A 254 30.32 -27.74 2.15
CA LEU A 254 30.38 -27.85 3.60
C LEU A 254 30.35 -29.31 4.08
N ALA A 255 29.58 -30.18 3.43
CA ALA A 255 29.51 -31.59 3.75
C ALA A 255 30.82 -32.30 3.40
N GLU A 256 31.46 -32.01 2.26
CA GLU A 256 32.78 -32.52 1.91
C GLU A 256 33.86 -32.08 2.90
N LEU A 257 33.88 -30.80 3.28
CA LEU A 257 34.80 -30.24 4.26
C LEU A 257 34.64 -30.85 5.66
N SER A 258 33.43 -31.24 6.05
CA SER A 258 33.16 -31.87 7.35
C SER A 258 33.41 -33.39 7.39
N GLY A 259 33.81 -34.00 6.26
CA GLY A 259 33.99 -35.44 6.17
C GLY A 259 32.70 -36.26 6.35
N SER A 260 31.56 -35.61 6.32
CA SER A 260 30.25 -36.26 6.52
C SER A 260 29.75 -36.82 5.20
N SER A 261 29.51 -38.15 5.14
CA SER A 261 28.89 -38.83 3.99
C SER A 261 27.41 -38.51 3.81
N MET A 262 26.98 -37.33 4.24
CA MET A 262 25.58 -36.90 4.19
C MET A 262 25.09 -36.50 2.79
N ILE A 263 25.99 -36.35 1.82
CA ILE A 263 25.63 -36.01 0.43
C ILE A 263 24.99 -37.22 -0.24
N GLY A 264 23.74 -37.04 -0.68
CA GLY A 264 22.97 -38.12 -1.33
C GLY A 264 22.04 -38.90 -0.38
N SER A 265 22.07 -38.63 0.93
CA SER A 265 21.07 -39.18 1.83
C SER A 265 19.70 -38.51 1.60
N SER A 266 18.64 -39.27 1.71
CA SER A 266 17.24 -38.72 1.66
C SER A 266 17.06 -37.57 2.64
N GLN A 267 17.77 -37.55 3.76
CA GLN A 267 17.73 -36.51 4.79
C GLN A 267 18.19 -35.14 4.28
N THR A 268 19.22 -35.05 3.43
CA THR A 268 19.69 -33.79 2.84
C THR A 268 18.64 -33.19 1.90
N ILE A 269 17.99 -34.03 1.10
CA ILE A 269 16.94 -33.61 0.19
C ILE A 269 15.72 -33.08 1.00
N TRP A 270 15.31 -33.79 2.04
CA TRP A 270 14.20 -33.38 2.90
C TRP A 270 14.49 -32.07 3.64
N ALA A 271 15.74 -31.80 4.02
CA ALA A 271 16.15 -30.55 4.64
C ALA A 271 16.21 -29.37 3.63
N ALA A 272 16.52 -29.63 2.36
CA ALA A 272 16.60 -28.60 1.32
C ALA A 272 15.23 -28.08 0.87
N ILE A 273 14.20 -28.94 0.85
CA ILE A 273 12.85 -28.56 0.37
C ILE A 273 12.25 -27.36 1.14
N PRO A 274 12.18 -27.36 2.49
CA PRO A 274 11.67 -26.21 3.23
C PRO A 274 12.44 -24.92 2.94
N MET A 275 13.74 -25.02 2.75
CA MET A 275 14.59 -23.87 2.45
C MET A 275 14.30 -23.30 1.06
N LEU A 276 14.11 -24.15 0.04
CA LEU A 276 13.71 -23.73 -1.30
C LEU A 276 12.33 -23.05 -1.30
N ILE A 277 11.37 -23.64 -0.56
CA ILE A 277 10.05 -23.05 -0.37
C ILE A 277 10.18 -21.67 0.29
N TYR A 278 10.99 -21.53 1.32
CA TYR A 278 11.21 -20.25 2.00
C TYR A 278 11.82 -19.21 1.07
N VAL A 279 12.82 -19.57 0.26
CA VAL A 279 13.43 -18.68 -0.74
C VAL A 279 12.41 -18.25 -1.79
N PHE A 280 11.57 -19.19 -2.26
CA PHE A 280 10.49 -18.86 -3.20
C PHE A 280 9.49 -17.86 -2.61
N VAL A 281 8.97 -18.16 -1.42
CA VAL A 281 8.02 -17.26 -0.71
C VAL A 281 8.64 -15.90 -0.47
N PHE A 282 9.92 -15.84 -0.09
CA PHE A 282 10.64 -14.58 0.10
C PHE A 282 10.78 -13.81 -1.21
N SER A 283 11.20 -14.46 -2.30
CA SER A 283 11.32 -13.84 -3.62
C SER A 283 9.98 -13.29 -4.10
N MET A 284 8.91 -14.07 -3.92
CA MET A 284 7.55 -13.64 -4.26
C MET A 284 7.09 -12.45 -3.41
N ALA A 285 7.38 -12.44 -2.12
CA ALA A 285 6.95 -11.38 -1.22
C ALA A 285 7.67 -10.04 -1.48
N PHE A 286 8.93 -10.06 -1.92
CA PHE A 286 9.75 -8.86 -2.06
C PHE A 286 9.99 -8.45 -3.51
N ILE A 287 10.40 -9.36 -4.38
CA ILE A 287 10.77 -9.03 -5.75
C ILE A 287 9.54 -8.97 -6.64
N TYR A 288 8.76 -10.05 -6.68
CA TYR A 288 7.54 -10.13 -7.49
C TYR A 288 6.53 -9.06 -7.10
N ALA A 289 6.27 -8.85 -5.80
CA ALA A 289 5.33 -7.85 -5.32
C ALA A 289 5.71 -6.43 -5.75
N VAL A 290 7.01 -6.08 -5.73
CA VAL A 290 7.52 -4.80 -6.21
C VAL A 290 7.32 -4.65 -7.72
N MET A 291 7.59 -5.70 -8.49
CA MET A 291 7.36 -5.68 -9.95
C MET A 291 5.87 -5.51 -10.27
N CYS A 292 4.99 -6.24 -9.57
CA CYS A 292 3.54 -6.08 -9.71
C CYS A 292 3.08 -4.65 -9.40
N ARG A 293 3.65 -4.02 -8.35
CA ARG A 293 3.36 -2.62 -8.03
C ARG A 293 3.77 -1.68 -9.17
N ASN A 294 4.97 -1.84 -9.72
CA ASN A 294 5.43 -1.02 -10.84
C ASN A 294 4.51 -1.17 -12.07
N ILE A 295 4.15 -2.40 -12.44
CA ILE A 295 3.22 -2.69 -13.55
C ILE A 295 1.87 -2.01 -13.30
N MET A 296 1.37 -2.11 -12.08
CA MET A 296 0.07 -1.58 -11.73
C MET A 296 0.05 -0.06 -11.73
N MET A 297 1.07 0.60 -11.14
CA MET A 297 1.20 2.05 -11.13
C MET A 297 1.27 2.62 -12.55
N LYS A 298 2.01 1.95 -13.44
CA LYS A 298 2.14 2.35 -14.85
C LYS A 298 0.83 2.31 -15.64
N SER A 299 -0.11 1.47 -15.22
CA SER A 299 -1.44 1.35 -15.82
C SER A 299 -2.54 2.13 -15.10
N LEU A 300 -2.18 2.78 -13.99
CA LEU A 300 -3.12 3.52 -13.14
C LEU A 300 -3.41 4.89 -13.75
N THR A 301 -4.69 5.19 -13.94
CA THR A 301 -5.17 6.50 -14.40
C THR A 301 -6.36 6.97 -13.58
N LEU A 302 -6.52 8.28 -13.48
CA LEU A 302 -7.71 8.93 -12.94
C LEU A 302 -8.29 9.80 -14.03
N GLU A 303 -9.37 9.34 -14.69
CA GLU A 303 -10.17 10.04 -15.71
C GLU A 303 -9.35 10.73 -16.82
N ASN A 304 -8.23 10.13 -17.22
CA ASN A 304 -7.22 10.69 -18.15
C ASN A 304 -6.57 12.02 -17.70
N ILE A 305 -6.87 12.50 -16.51
CA ILE A 305 -6.31 13.75 -15.94
C ILE A 305 -5.00 13.47 -15.20
N LEU A 306 -4.94 12.34 -14.48
CA LEU A 306 -3.73 11.93 -13.76
C LEU A 306 -3.27 10.54 -14.23
N THR A 307 -2.01 10.43 -14.54
CA THR A 307 -1.32 9.16 -14.76
C THR A 307 -0.22 8.97 -13.72
N PHE A 308 0.06 7.73 -13.40
CA PHE A 308 1.02 7.38 -12.37
C PHE A 308 2.12 6.49 -12.94
N ASP A 309 3.33 6.62 -12.42
CA ASP A 309 4.44 5.72 -12.73
C ASP A 309 5.20 5.35 -11.45
N SER A 310 5.81 4.17 -11.45
CA SER A 310 6.64 3.69 -10.36
C SER A 310 7.83 2.93 -10.92
N GLN A 311 9.02 3.34 -10.49
CA GLN A 311 10.30 2.81 -10.96
C GLN A 311 11.10 2.22 -9.79
N ILE A 312 10.45 1.42 -8.94
CA ILE A 312 11.14 0.74 -7.84
C ILE A 312 12.10 -0.29 -8.44
N ASN A 313 13.38 -0.18 -8.08
CA ASN A 313 14.35 -1.22 -8.35
C ASN A 313 14.18 -2.34 -7.31
N PRO A 314 13.86 -3.60 -7.72
CA PRO A 314 13.59 -4.69 -6.80
C PRO A 314 14.78 -5.02 -5.90
N LEU A 315 16.01 -5.03 -6.43
CA LEU A 315 17.21 -5.34 -5.65
C LEU A 315 17.50 -4.27 -4.59
N LYS A 316 17.34 -2.99 -4.95
CA LYS A 316 17.49 -1.89 -3.99
C LYS A 316 16.42 -1.93 -2.91
N PHE A 317 15.18 -2.32 -3.26
CA PHE A 317 14.09 -2.50 -2.31
C PHE A 317 14.40 -3.64 -1.33
N VAL A 318 14.86 -4.79 -1.82
CA VAL A 318 15.29 -5.93 -1.00
C VAL A 318 16.43 -5.52 -0.07
N TRP A 319 17.46 -4.84 -0.58
CA TRP A 319 18.58 -4.34 0.22
C TRP A 319 18.11 -3.42 1.36
N ILE A 320 17.25 -2.44 1.06
CA ILE A 320 16.70 -1.53 2.07
C ILE A 320 15.89 -2.32 3.10
N SER A 321 15.07 -3.28 2.67
CA SER A 321 14.22 -4.08 3.55
C SER A 321 15.05 -4.95 4.49
N LEU A 322 16.06 -5.66 3.96
CA LEU A 322 16.94 -6.53 4.75
C LEU A 322 17.83 -5.73 5.71
N SER A 323 18.45 -4.65 5.23
CA SER A 323 19.25 -3.78 6.11
C SER A 323 18.42 -3.12 7.20
N ASN A 324 17.18 -2.73 6.90
CA ASN A 324 16.26 -2.20 7.91
C ASN A 324 15.87 -3.27 8.94
N LEU A 325 15.61 -4.51 8.51
CA LEU A 325 15.30 -5.63 9.41
C LEU A 325 16.50 -5.93 10.32
N PHE A 326 17.71 -6.03 9.76
CA PHE A 326 18.93 -6.29 10.50
C PHE A 326 19.20 -5.22 11.56
N LEU A 327 19.13 -3.95 11.18
CA LEU A 327 19.31 -2.84 12.11
C LEU A 327 18.21 -2.77 13.18
N ALA A 328 16.97 -3.09 12.82
CA ALA A 328 15.89 -3.17 13.80
C ALA A 328 16.10 -4.28 14.82
N LEU A 329 16.60 -5.46 14.40
CA LEU A 329 16.94 -6.55 15.31
C LEU A 329 18.12 -6.19 16.21
N LEU A 330 19.22 -5.65 15.65
CA LEU A 330 20.38 -5.22 16.44
C LEU A 330 20.05 -4.15 17.48
N SER A 331 19.15 -3.24 17.15
CA SER A 331 18.74 -2.15 18.05
C SER A 331 17.56 -2.52 18.96
N LEU A 332 17.17 -3.79 19.04
CA LEU A 332 15.97 -4.23 19.78
C LEU A 332 14.70 -3.39 19.42
N GLY A 333 14.62 -2.97 18.17
CA GLY A 333 13.50 -2.18 17.64
C GLY A 333 13.65 -0.67 17.74
N LEU A 334 14.67 -0.12 18.39
CA LEU A 334 14.85 1.34 18.53
C LEU A 334 15.08 2.06 17.20
N LEU A 335 15.65 1.38 16.18
CA LEU A 335 15.84 1.93 14.83
C LEU A 335 14.63 1.74 13.89
N LEU A 336 13.51 1.17 14.35
CA LEU A 336 12.27 1.06 13.55
C LEU A 336 11.77 2.39 12.97
N PRO A 337 11.79 3.52 13.70
CA PRO A 337 11.40 4.82 13.14
C PRO A 337 12.29 5.24 11.98
N TRP A 338 13.60 5.09 12.12
CA TRP A 338 14.57 5.38 11.06
C TRP A 338 14.34 4.49 9.83
N ALA A 339 14.16 3.19 10.04
CA ALA A 339 13.90 2.22 8.98
C ALA A 339 12.62 2.57 8.19
N LYS A 340 11.55 3.01 8.88
CA LYS A 340 10.32 3.46 8.24
C LYS A 340 10.51 4.71 7.40
N VAL A 341 11.15 5.74 7.94
CA VAL A 341 11.42 6.99 7.21
C VAL A 341 12.31 6.72 6.00
N ARG A 342 13.34 5.86 6.13
CA ARG A 342 14.21 5.47 5.01
C ARG A 342 13.44 4.78 3.89
N MET A 343 12.59 3.80 4.23
CA MET A 343 11.74 3.13 3.25
C MET A 343 10.76 4.09 2.59
N TYR A 344 10.15 4.95 3.37
CA TYR A 344 9.22 5.97 2.88
C TYR A 344 9.88 6.93 1.90
N LYS A 345 11.05 7.48 2.25
CA LYS A 345 11.86 8.31 1.35
C LYS A 345 12.20 7.62 0.05
N TYR A 346 12.58 6.34 0.11
CA TYR A 346 12.89 5.57 -1.09
C TYR A 346 11.67 5.38 -1.98
N LEU A 347 10.56 4.87 -1.43
CA LEU A 347 9.33 4.62 -2.20
C LEU A 347 8.79 5.90 -2.83
N SER A 348 8.88 6.98 -2.10
CA SER A 348 8.51 8.27 -2.58
C SER A 348 9.40 8.73 -3.76
N ALA A 349 10.72 8.64 -3.65
CA ALA A 349 11.67 9.09 -4.68
C ALA A 349 11.54 8.38 -6.05
N VAL A 350 10.85 7.25 -6.11
CA VAL A 350 10.71 6.41 -7.30
C VAL A 350 9.27 6.33 -7.82
N THR A 351 8.38 7.16 -7.30
CA THR A 351 6.98 7.21 -7.76
C THR A 351 6.70 8.60 -8.35
N PHE A 352 6.05 8.65 -9.51
CA PHE A 352 5.80 9.86 -10.28
C PHE A 352 4.31 10.00 -10.58
N VAL A 353 3.84 11.23 -10.68
CA VAL A 353 2.49 11.58 -11.11
C VAL A 353 2.60 12.60 -12.24
N THR A 354 1.89 12.36 -13.32
CA THR A 354 1.81 13.27 -14.46
C THR A 354 0.38 13.78 -14.57
N ALA A 355 0.23 15.09 -14.68
CA ALA A 355 -1.07 15.71 -14.97
C ALA A 355 -1.18 15.98 -16.47
N ILE A 356 -2.30 15.58 -17.06
CA ILE A 356 -2.66 15.78 -18.47
C ILE A 356 -3.72 16.88 -18.57
N GLY A 357 -3.69 17.88 -17.72
CA GLY A 357 -4.67 18.96 -17.68
C GLY A 357 -4.46 19.84 -16.47
N ASN A 358 -5.35 20.82 -16.31
CA ASN A 358 -5.31 21.69 -15.13
C ASN A 358 -5.93 20.99 -13.92
N ILE A 359 -5.09 20.59 -12.96
CA ILE A 359 -5.54 19.93 -11.72
C ILE A 359 -6.39 20.84 -10.86
N ASP A 360 -6.17 22.15 -10.92
CA ASP A 360 -6.92 23.12 -10.11
C ASP A 360 -8.36 23.17 -10.58
N THR A 361 -8.61 23.26 -11.89
CA THR A 361 -9.97 23.20 -12.46
C THR A 361 -10.68 21.89 -12.13
N PHE A 362 -9.99 20.76 -12.22
CA PHE A 362 -10.55 19.45 -11.86
C PHE A 362 -10.92 19.35 -10.37
N THR A 363 -10.06 19.85 -9.49
CA THR A 363 -10.36 19.84 -8.05
C THR A 363 -11.48 20.81 -7.70
N ASP A 364 -11.60 21.93 -8.41
CA ASP A 364 -12.67 22.90 -8.22
C ASP A 364 -14.02 22.34 -8.70
N GLU A 365 -14.05 21.63 -9.83
CA GLU A 365 -15.26 20.91 -10.29
C GLU A 365 -15.70 19.83 -9.30
N LEU A 366 -14.78 19.06 -8.75
CA LEU A 366 -15.12 18.05 -7.74
C LEU A 366 -15.62 18.68 -6.43
N ASN A 367 -15.09 19.82 -6.04
CA ASN A 367 -15.55 20.56 -4.85
C ASN A 367 -16.92 21.18 -5.09
N SER A 368 -17.18 21.77 -6.27
CA SER A 368 -18.47 22.36 -6.62
C SER A 368 -19.59 21.30 -6.71
N ASN A 369 -19.31 20.16 -7.34
CA ASN A 369 -20.25 19.03 -7.38
C ASN A 369 -20.57 18.47 -5.98
N ARG A 370 -19.58 18.52 -5.05
CA ARG A 370 -19.80 18.10 -3.67
C ARG A 370 -20.64 19.09 -2.88
N SER A 371 -20.45 20.40 -3.06
CA SER A 371 -21.29 21.43 -2.42
C SER A 371 -22.73 21.37 -2.94
N ALA A 372 -22.93 21.22 -4.24
CA ALA A 372 -24.26 21.07 -4.84
C ALA A 372 -25.01 19.82 -4.32
N LEU A 373 -24.30 18.67 -4.16
CA LEU A 373 -24.88 17.47 -3.54
C LEU A 373 -25.16 17.65 -2.05
N GLY A 374 -24.35 18.43 -1.34
CA GLY A 374 -24.54 18.76 0.07
C GLY A 374 -25.73 19.69 0.27
N GLU A 375 -25.91 20.69 -0.60
CA GLU A 375 -27.08 21.60 -0.62
C GLU A 375 -28.38 20.84 -0.96
N ALA A 376 -28.34 19.98 -1.99
CA ALA A 376 -29.49 19.14 -2.34
C ALA A 376 -29.88 18.17 -1.20
N ALA A 377 -28.93 17.61 -0.47
CA ALA A 377 -29.22 16.75 0.68
C ALA A 377 -29.82 17.55 1.86
N ALA A 378 -29.33 18.78 2.11
CA ALA A 378 -29.85 19.66 3.15
C ALA A 378 -31.29 20.14 2.82
N ASP A 379 -31.59 20.39 1.55
CA ASP A 379 -32.92 20.71 1.09
C ASP A 379 -33.91 19.55 1.28
N PHE A 380 -33.48 18.31 1.08
CA PHE A 380 -34.28 17.11 1.36
C PHE A 380 -34.56 16.94 2.86
N GLU A 381 -33.54 17.15 3.74
CA GLU A 381 -33.73 17.10 5.19
C GLU A 381 -34.61 18.28 5.69
N GLY A 382 -34.54 19.43 5.04
CA GLY A 382 -35.40 20.61 5.36
C GLY A 382 -36.89 20.42 5.01
N VAL A 383 -37.22 19.54 4.07
CA VAL A 383 -38.61 19.24 3.66
C VAL A 383 -39.30 18.26 4.62
N GLU A 384 -38.53 17.39 5.31
CA GLU A 384 -39.12 16.43 6.28
C GLU A 384 -39.47 17.05 7.64
N VAL A 385 -39.06 18.29 7.94
CA VAL A 385 -39.36 18.98 9.21
C VAL A 385 -40.60 19.89 9.13
N SER A 386 -41.26 19.96 8.00
CA SER A 386 -42.43 20.81 7.79
C SER A 386 -43.76 20.03 7.58
N ILE A 387 -43.90 18.82 8.17
CA ILE A 387 -45.17 18.09 8.27
C ILE A 387 -45.52 17.85 9.73
#